data_aa8cdd55adc80448d140314d9e03d676
#
_entry.id   aa8cdd55adc80448d140314d9e03d676
#
_cell.length_a   1.000
_cell.length_b   1.000
_cell.length_c   1.000
_cell.angle_alpha   90.00
_cell.angle_beta   90.00
_cell.angle_gamma   90.00
#
_symmetry.space_group_name_H-M   'P 1'
#
loop_
_entity.id
_entity.type
_entity.pdbx_description
1 polymer ?
#
loop_
_entity_poly.entity_id
_entity_poly.type
_entity_poly.pdbx_seq_one_letter_code
_entity_poly.pdbx_strand_id
1 'polypeptide(L)'
;MKRRYASRNVPWDHADPPPEVLDFVPTLSPGRALDLGCGYGRASIFLARLGWQVDGVDFVPQAIAEARRRAEKAGVTVNFHVGDVTRLDFLTPGYTFALDVGCAHNLAAAELAAYAAEVRRLLAPGGYYMLTARIEPKQSPVEPGPRGITEAALRAAFAEGFALEWVKRGIDRPHGNVQWQSGWFRFRRAEG
;
A
#
# COMPACT_ATOMS: atom_id res chain seq x y z
N MET A 1 -11.02 0.13 10.90
CA MET A 1 -10.75 -0.91 9.87
C MET A 1 -11.44 -2.23 10.19
N LYS A 2 -11.13 -2.97 11.26
CA LYS A 2 -11.70 -4.29 11.58
C LYS A 2 -13.24 -4.36 11.50
N ARG A 3 -13.98 -3.35 12.03
CA ARG A 3 -15.45 -3.30 11.96
C ARG A 3 -15.98 -3.25 10.52
N ARG A 4 -15.32 -2.57 9.59
CA ARG A 4 -15.75 -2.47 8.19
C ARG A 4 -15.62 -3.80 7.44
N TYR A 5 -14.55 -4.54 7.70
CA TYR A 5 -14.38 -5.90 7.15
C TYR A 5 -15.39 -6.88 7.74
N ALA A 6 -15.66 -6.80 9.05
CA ALA A 6 -16.68 -7.64 9.71
C ALA A 6 -18.10 -7.39 9.18
N SER A 7 -18.46 -6.13 8.87
CA SER A 7 -19.77 -5.76 8.31
C SER A 7 -19.85 -5.89 6.79
N ARG A 8 -18.76 -6.30 6.12
CA ARG A 8 -18.63 -6.31 4.64
C ARG A 8 -18.92 -4.96 3.98
N ASN A 9 -18.88 -3.88 4.75
CA ASN A 9 -19.00 -2.51 4.23
C ASN A 9 -17.60 -1.91 4.06
N VAL A 10 -16.97 -2.24 2.92
CA VAL A 10 -15.58 -1.87 2.58
C VAL A 10 -15.62 -0.89 1.40
N PRO A 11 -15.70 0.42 1.65
CA PRO A 11 -15.88 1.44 0.61
C PRO A 11 -14.76 1.52 -0.42
N TRP A 12 -13.57 1.03 -0.06
CA TRP A 12 -12.40 0.98 -0.95
C TRP A 12 -12.27 -0.32 -1.73
N ASP A 13 -13.24 -1.24 -1.60
CA ASP A 13 -13.29 -2.49 -2.37
C ASP A 13 -13.85 -2.23 -3.77
N HIS A 14 -12.98 -1.89 -4.69
CA HIS A 14 -13.27 -1.72 -6.11
C HIS A 14 -12.80 -2.95 -6.91
N ALA A 15 -13.32 -3.12 -8.14
CA ALA A 15 -12.97 -4.26 -8.99
C ALA A 15 -11.51 -4.20 -9.45
N ASP A 16 -11.07 -3.02 -9.89
CA ASP A 16 -9.73 -2.81 -10.45
C ASP A 16 -8.84 -1.98 -9.51
N PRO A 17 -7.52 -2.16 -9.57
CA PRO A 17 -6.59 -1.24 -8.94
C PRO A 17 -6.75 0.20 -9.44
N PRO A 18 -6.25 1.20 -8.70
CA PRO A 18 -6.26 2.59 -9.16
C PRO A 18 -5.55 2.77 -10.50
N PRO A 19 -5.99 3.76 -11.33
CA PRO A 19 -5.38 4.02 -12.64
C PRO A 19 -3.87 4.18 -12.60
N GLU A 20 -3.32 4.83 -11.56
CA GLU A 20 -1.89 5.02 -11.40
C GLU A 20 -1.12 3.70 -11.31
N VAL A 21 -1.72 2.67 -10.71
CA VAL A 21 -1.14 1.32 -10.64
C VAL A 21 -1.26 0.62 -12.00
N LEU A 22 -2.43 0.74 -12.66
CA LEU A 22 -2.69 0.16 -13.97
C LEU A 22 -1.76 0.74 -15.05
N ASP A 23 -1.43 2.02 -14.96
CA ASP A 23 -0.57 2.71 -15.92
C ASP A 23 0.93 2.40 -15.70
N PHE A 24 1.36 2.32 -14.43
CA PHE A 24 2.78 2.21 -14.11
C PHE A 24 3.28 0.77 -14.08
N VAL A 25 2.56 -0.15 -13.43
CA VAL A 25 3.05 -1.52 -13.22
C VAL A 25 3.36 -2.27 -14.52
N PRO A 26 2.57 -2.15 -15.62
CA PRO A 26 2.89 -2.83 -16.88
C PRO A 26 4.17 -2.32 -17.55
N THR A 27 4.73 -1.19 -17.12
CA THR A 27 6.02 -0.67 -17.63
C THR A 27 7.23 -1.32 -16.97
N LEU A 28 7.01 -2.10 -15.90
CA LEU A 28 8.06 -2.76 -15.14
C LEU A 28 8.20 -4.24 -15.56
N SER A 29 9.42 -4.74 -15.47
CA SER A 29 9.65 -6.20 -15.59
C SER A 29 9.15 -6.89 -14.32
N PRO A 30 8.34 -7.95 -14.43
CA PRO A 30 7.88 -8.71 -13.27
C PRO A 30 9.04 -9.27 -12.45
N GLY A 31 8.87 -9.22 -11.13
CA GLY A 31 9.81 -9.70 -10.13
C GLY A 31 9.05 -10.06 -8.85
N ARG A 32 9.64 -9.78 -7.69
CA ARG A 32 8.94 -9.90 -6.40
C ARG A 32 8.25 -8.58 -6.05
N ALA A 33 6.95 -8.64 -5.72
CA ALA A 33 6.14 -7.50 -5.32
C ALA A 33 5.58 -7.66 -3.91
N LEU A 34 5.53 -6.56 -3.15
CA LEU A 34 4.96 -6.49 -1.80
C LEU A 34 3.77 -5.52 -1.80
N ASP A 35 2.58 -6.03 -1.43
CA ASP A 35 1.35 -5.23 -1.30
C ASP A 35 1.03 -5.00 0.18
N LEU A 36 1.24 -3.78 0.64
CA LEU A 36 1.16 -3.36 2.05
C LEU A 36 -0.23 -2.83 2.38
N GLY A 37 -0.93 -3.51 3.29
CA GLY A 37 -2.35 -3.25 3.55
C GLY A 37 -3.23 -3.74 2.42
N CYS A 38 -2.96 -4.94 1.91
CA CYS A 38 -3.55 -5.47 0.66
C CYS A 38 -5.08 -5.63 0.68
N GLY A 39 -5.71 -5.57 1.86
CA GLY A 39 -7.16 -5.74 2.00
C GLY A 39 -7.66 -7.05 1.39
N TYR A 40 -8.61 -6.97 0.49
CA TYR A 40 -9.15 -8.13 -0.25
C TYR A 40 -8.28 -8.57 -1.44
N GLY A 41 -7.05 -8.05 -1.57
CA GLY A 41 -6.05 -8.52 -2.54
C GLY A 41 -6.25 -8.05 -3.97
N ARG A 42 -7.01 -6.98 -4.20
CA ARG A 42 -7.28 -6.44 -5.53
C ARG A 42 -6.01 -6.17 -6.33
N ALA A 43 -5.08 -5.41 -5.74
CA ALA A 43 -3.81 -5.08 -6.39
C ALA A 43 -2.87 -6.28 -6.44
N SER A 44 -2.83 -7.09 -5.37
CA SER A 44 -2.04 -8.33 -5.34
C SER A 44 -2.43 -9.29 -6.48
N ILE A 45 -3.73 -9.48 -6.72
CA ILE A 45 -4.25 -10.35 -7.79
C ILE A 45 -3.90 -9.78 -9.18
N PHE A 46 -4.01 -8.46 -9.35
CA PHE A 46 -3.60 -7.80 -10.59
C PHE A 46 -2.11 -8.00 -10.87
N LEU A 47 -1.25 -7.77 -9.89
CA LEU A 47 0.19 -8.01 -9.99
C LEU A 47 0.49 -9.46 -10.37
N ALA A 48 -0.13 -10.42 -9.71
CA ALA A 48 0.06 -11.85 -9.99
C ALA A 48 -0.36 -12.22 -11.42
N ARG A 49 -1.43 -11.63 -11.97
CA ARG A 49 -1.83 -11.81 -13.38
C ARG A 49 -0.79 -11.30 -14.37
N LEU A 50 0.01 -10.32 -13.98
CA LEU A 50 1.12 -9.80 -14.78
C LEU A 50 2.44 -10.58 -14.58
N GLY A 51 2.40 -11.72 -13.86
CA GLY A 51 3.56 -12.58 -13.65
C GLY A 51 4.44 -12.21 -12.45
N TRP A 52 4.01 -11.30 -11.56
CA TRP A 52 4.74 -10.97 -10.35
C TRP A 52 4.60 -12.09 -9.30
N GLN A 53 5.68 -12.33 -8.54
CA GLN A 53 5.63 -13.11 -7.31
C GLN A 53 5.22 -12.18 -6.16
N VAL A 54 3.99 -12.34 -5.66
CA VAL A 54 3.38 -11.36 -4.77
C VAL A 54 3.25 -11.89 -3.35
N ASP A 55 3.73 -11.08 -2.39
CA ASP A 55 3.38 -11.18 -0.99
C ASP A 55 2.43 -10.02 -0.63
N GLY A 56 1.23 -10.34 -0.12
CA GLY A 56 0.23 -9.38 0.34
C GLY A 56 0.09 -9.43 1.85
N VAL A 57 0.17 -8.30 2.52
CA VAL A 57 0.08 -8.22 3.99
C VAL A 57 -1.09 -7.34 4.40
N ASP A 58 -1.93 -7.83 5.31
CA ASP A 58 -2.96 -7.04 6.00
C ASP A 58 -3.13 -7.54 7.45
N PHE A 59 -3.39 -6.63 8.38
CA PHE A 59 -3.53 -6.98 9.80
C PHE A 59 -4.92 -7.55 10.16
N VAL A 60 -5.86 -7.60 9.19
CA VAL A 60 -7.23 -8.10 9.38
C VAL A 60 -7.36 -9.52 8.84
N PRO A 61 -7.50 -10.56 9.68
CA PRO A 61 -7.60 -11.95 9.22
C PRO A 61 -8.74 -12.18 8.22
N GLN A 62 -9.88 -11.51 8.40
CA GLN A 62 -11.04 -11.61 7.50
C GLN A 62 -10.73 -11.05 6.11
N ALA A 63 -9.91 -9.99 6.02
CA ALA A 63 -9.47 -9.46 4.74
C ALA A 63 -8.60 -10.47 4.00
N ILE A 64 -7.64 -11.06 4.68
CA ILE A 64 -6.75 -12.09 4.14
C ILE A 64 -7.52 -13.36 3.70
N ALA A 65 -8.50 -13.80 4.49
CA ALA A 65 -9.33 -14.95 4.10
C ALA A 65 -10.08 -14.68 2.78
N GLU A 66 -10.66 -13.49 2.64
CA GLU A 66 -11.35 -13.09 1.41
C GLU A 66 -10.35 -12.89 0.24
N ALA A 67 -9.17 -12.33 0.49
CA ALA A 67 -8.12 -12.17 -0.52
C ALA A 67 -7.70 -13.53 -1.12
N ARG A 68 -7.48 -14.54 -0.27
CA ARG A 68 -7.17 -15.92 -0.70
C ARG A 68 -8.27 -16.50 -1.57
N ARG A 69 -9.53 -16.38 -1.15
CA ARG A 69 -10.69 -16.85 -1.92
C ARG A 69 -10.78 -16.16 -3.30
N ARG A 70 -10.48 -14.83 -3.35
CA ARG A 70 -10.50 -14.08 -4.62
C ARG A 70 -9.35 -14.48 -5.54
N ALA A 71 -8.16 -14.72 -5.01
CA ALA A 71 -7.01 -15.19 -5.78
C ALA A 71 -7.25 -16.58 -6.38
N GLU A 72 -7.80 -17.51 -5.57
CA GLU A 72 -8.22 -18.83 -6.03
C GLU A 72 -9.24 -18.73 -7.18
N LYS A 73 -10.30 -17.92 -7.00
CA LYS A 73 -11.29 -17.67 -8.06
C LYS A 73 -10.69 -17.06 -9.32
N ALA A 74 -9.64 -16.25 -9.16
CA ALA A 74 -8.94 -15.60 -10.26
C ALA A 74 -7.90 -16.52 -10.94
N GLY A 75 -7.64 -17.72 -10.40
CA GLY A 75 -6.66 -18.67 -10.91
C GLY A 75 -5.21 -18.19 -10.77
N VAL A 76 -4.91 -17.37 -9.75
CA VAL A 76 -3.55 -16.85 -9.50
C VAL A 76 -3.06 -17.23 -8.10
N THR A 77 -1.73 -17.33 -7.96
CA THR A 77 -1.07 -17.59 -6.69
C THR A 77 -0.54 -16.28 -6.10
N VAL A 78 -0.91 -16.01 -4.84
CA VAL A 78 -0.41 -14.89 -4.04
C VAL A 78 -0.17 -15.39 -2.62
N ASN A 79 0.95 -15.03 -2.02
CA ASN A 79 1.25 -15.33 -0.62
C ASN A 79 0.60 -14.27 0.27
N PHE A 80 -0.53 -14.58 0.88
CA PHE A 80 -1.21 -13.65 1.77
C PHE A 80 -0.88 -13.93 3.24
N HIS A 81 -0.48 -12.87 3.95
CA HIS A 81 -0.06 -12.91 5.34
C HIS A 81 -0.95 -12.03 6.23
N VAL A 82 -1.35 -12.55 7.37
CA VAL A 82 -1.92 -11.72 8.44
C VAL A 82 -0.74 -11.15 9.22
N GLY A 83 -0.51 -9.84 9.14
CA GLY A 83 0.65 -9.21 9.75
C GLY A 83 0.51 -7.69 9.89
N ASP A 84 1.37 -7.13 10.72
CA ASP A 84 1.53 -5.70 10.90
C ASP A 84 2.60 -5.19 9.94
N VAL A 85 2.26 -4.20 9.12
CA VAL A 85 3.17 -3.60 8.12
C VAL A 85 4.36 -2.86 8.75
N THR A 86 4.31 -2.60 10.05
CA THR A 86 5.42 -2.02 10.80
C THR A 86 6.41 -3.06 11.34
N ARG A 87 6.12 -4.36 11.12
CA ARG A 87 6.90 -5.48 11.63
C ARG A 87 6.78 -6.70 10.72
N LEU A 88 7.65 -6.78 9.73
CA LEU A 88 7.62 -7.77 8.66
C LEU A 88 8.80 -8.76 8.74
N ASP A 89 9.21 -9.15 9.94
CA ASP A 89 10.35 -10.04 10.21
C ASP A 89 10.25 -11.39 9.48
N PHE A 90 9.02 -11.80 9.16
CA PHE A 90 8.73 -13.03 8.43
C PHE A 90 8.96 -12.93 6.91
N LEU A 91 9.25 -11.73 6.39
CA LEU A 91 9.56 -11.50 4.98
C LEU A 91 11.06 -11.28 4.76
N THR A 92 11.58 -11.88 3.69
CA THR A 92 12.97 -11.73 3.26
C THR A 92 13.12 -10.61 2.25
N PRO A 93 14.22 -9.84 2.26
CA PRO A 93 14.52 -8.81 1.27
C PRO A 93 14.52 -9.31 -0.18
N GLY A 94 14.49 -8.37 -1.14
CA GLY A 94 14.61 -8.64 -2.56
C GLY A 94 13.34 -8.34 -3.37
N TYR A 95 12.40 -7.54 -2.82
CA TYR A 95 11.28 -7.03 -3.60
C TYR A 95 11.75 -5.94 -4.56
N THR A 96 11.34 -6.02 -5.82
CA THR A 96 11.63 -5.00 -6.84
C THR A 96 10.51 -3.96 -6.95
N PHE A 97 9.35 -4.25 -6.38
CA PHE A 97 8.20 -3.35 -6.31
C PHE A 97 7.49 -3.49 -4.95
N ALA A 98 7.14 -2.37 -4.34
CA ALA A 98 6.26 -2.32 -3.18
C ALA A 98 5.11 -1.34 -3.45
N LEU A 99 3.91 -1.70 -3.02
CA LEU A 99 2.68 -0.94 -3.23
C LEU A 99 1.95 -0.72 -1.91
N ASP A 100 1.42 0.49 -1.72
CA ASP A 100 0.50 0.85 -0.64
C ASP A 100 -0.68 1.64 -1.19
N VAL A 101 -1.86 1.08 -1.14
CA VAL A 101 -3.08 1.77 -1.56
C VAL A 101 -3.90 2.17 -0.33
N GLY A 102 -3.40 3.18 0.42
CA GLY A 102 -4.12 3.77 1.54
C GLY A 102 -3.91 3.08 2.89
N CYS A 103 -2.74 2.49 3.13
CA CYS A 103 -2.35 1.94 4.43
C CYS A 103 -1.60 2.96 5.29
N ALA A 104 -0.50 3.53 4.79
CA ALA A 104 0.41 4.40 5.54
C ALA A 104 -0.27 5.60 6.21
N HIS A 105 -1.27 6.19 5.59
CA HIS A 105 -1.98 7.35 6.15
C HIS A 105 -2.83 7.06 7.40
N ASN A 106 -2.90 5.80 7.80
CA ASN A 106 -3.56 5.39 9.06
C ASN A 106 -2.57 5.22 10.21
N LEU A 107 -1.27 5.24 9.94
CA LEU A 107 -0.20 5.02 10.92
C LEU A 107 0.04 6.29 11.77
N ALA A 108 0.36 6.10 13.04
CA ALA A 108 0.89 7.16 13.87
C ALA A 108 2.35 7.46 13.48
N ALA A 109 2.90 8.60 13.92
CA ALA A 109 4.25 9.01 13.52
C ALA A 109 5.34 7.97 13.82
N ALA A 110 5.30 7.35 15.01
CA ALA A 110 6.24 6.29 15.39
C ALA A 110 6.06 5.02 14.53
N GLU A 111 4.81 4.67 14.23
CA GLU A 111 4.47 3.54 13.34
C GLU A 111 4.95 3.81 11.91
N LEU A 112 4.83 5.04 11.42
CA LEU A 112 5.30 5.42 10.09
C LEU A 112 6.82 5.26 9.94
N ALA A 113 7.59 5.60 10.97
CA ALA A 113 9.04 5.40 10.97
C ALA A 113 9.42 3.91 10.89
N ALA A 114 8.77 3.05 11.69
CA ALA A 114 8.96 1.62 11.65
C ALA A 114 8.55 1.02 10.29
N TYR A 115 7.42 1.47 9.75
CA TYR A 115 6.94 1.10 8.42
C TYR A 115 7.96 1.45 7.31
N ALA A 116 8.48 2.67 7.31
CA ALA A 116 9.46 3.10 6.33
C ALA A 116 10.78 2.30 6.43
N ALA A 117 11.20 1.94 7.65
CA ALA A 117 12.34 1.07 7.87
C ALA A 117 12.12 -0.33 7.28
N GLU A 118 10.92 -0.92 7.44
CA GLU A 118 10.59 -2.21 6.84
C GLU A 118 10.55 -2.15 5.31
N VAL A 119 9.95 -1.11 4.72
CA VAL A 119 9.96 -0.92 3.26
C VAL A 119 11.39 -0.80 2.75
N ARG A 120 12.26 -0.03 3.45
CA ARG A 120 13.68 0.12 3.11
C ARG A 120 14.43 -1.21 3.20
N ARG A 121 14.19 -1.99 4.24
CA ARG A 121 14.83 -3.29 4.44
C ARG A 121 14.45 -4.30 3.36
N LEU A 122 13.18 -4.32 2.98
CA LEU A 122 12.61 -5.35 2.09
C LEU A 122 12.83 -5.04 0.62
N LEU A 123 12.78 -3.77 0.23
CA LEU A 123 12.92 -3.38 -1.17
C LEU A 123 14.38 -3.47 -1.62
N ALA A 124 14.62 -4.08 -2.77
CA ALA A 124 15.95 -4.17 -3.38
C ALA A 124 16.45 -2.79 -3.82
N PRO A 125 17.79 -2.56 -3.86
CA PRO A 125 18.34 -1.37 -4.50
C PRO A 125 17.76 -1.18 -5.91
N GLY A 126 17.43 0.04 -6.28
CA GLY A 126 16.78 0.36 -7.55
C GLY A 126 15.30 -0.07 -7.65
N GLY A 127 14.73 -0.71 -6.64
CA GLY A 127 13.31 -1.06 -6.60
C GLY A 127 12.39 0.15 -6.40
N TYR A 128 11.14 0.01 -6.81
CA TYR A 128 10.13 1.06 -6.71
C TYR A 128 9.20 0.85 -5.51
N TYR A 129 8.95 1.92 -4.78
CA TYR A 129 7.86 2.00 -3.81
C TYR A 129 6.83 3.02 -4.27
N MET A 130 5.58 2.58 -4.45
CA MET A 130 4.48 3.43 -4.89
C MET A 130 3.38 3.43 -3.83
N LEU A 131 2.92 4.61 -3.43
CA LEU A 131 1.84 4.71 -2.46
C LEU A 131 0.86 5.82 -2.78
N THR A 132 -0.39 5.63 -2.31
CA THR A 132 -1.35 6.72 -2.21
C THR A 132 -1.75 6.98 -0.77
N ALA A 133 -1.92 8.24 -0.43
CA ALA A 133 -2.30 8.65 0.91
C ALA A 133 -3.29 9.83 0.89
N ARG A 134 -4.18 9.87 1.89
CA ARG A 134 -4.88 11.08 2.25
C ARG A 134 -3.88 12.08 2.81
N ILE A 135 -3.82 13.27 2.22
CA ILE A 135 -2.91 14.33 2.60
C ILE A 135 -3.65 15.37 3.44
N GLU A 136 -3.13 15.66 4.61
CA GLU A 136 -3.66 16.65 5.53
C GLU A 136 -2.63 17.75 5.81
N PRO A 137 -3.05 19.01 5.95
CA PRO A 137 -2.12 20.09 6.30
C PRO A 137 -1.53 19.93 7.72
N LYS A 138 -2.27 19.28 8.62
CA LYS A 138 -1.82 18.84 9.94
C LYS A 138 -2.36 17.45 10.20
N GLN A 139 -1.56 16.60 10.82
CA GLN A 139 -2.02 15.26 11.20
C GLN A 139 -3.18 15.39 12.17
N SER A 140 -4.36 14.90 11.77
CA SER A 140 -5.56 14.97 12.59
C SER A 140 -5.66 13.76 13.51
N PRO A 141 -5.91 13.94 14.81
CA PRO A 141 -6.15 12.83 15.72
C PRO A 141 -7.59 12.31 15.69
N VAL A 142 -8.48 12.86 14.84
CA VAL A 142 -9.94 12.73 14.99
C VAL A 142 -10.53 11.62 14.14
N GLU A 143 -11.34 10.81 14.76
CA GLU A 143 -12.22 9.73 14.29
C GLU A 143 -13.56 10.26 13.70
N PRO A 144 -14.25 9.52 12.81
CA PRO A 144 -13.90 8.24 12.21
C PRO A 144 -13.48 8.39 10.73
N GLY A 145 -12.27 7.94 10.40
CA GLY A 145 -11.76 7.96 9.02
C GLY A 145 -10.27 7.64 8.97
N PRO A 146 -9.64 7.60 7.80
CA PRO A 146 -8.20 7.57 7.73
C PRO A 146 -7.65 8.86 8.36
N ARG A 147 -6.64 8.72 9.21
CA ARG A 147 -6.05 9.86 9.97
C ARG A 147 -5.49 10.93 9.05
N GLY A 148 -5.08 10.54 7.83
CA GLY A 148 -4.33 11.40 6.94
C GLY A 148 -2.88 11.56 7.41
N ILE A 149 -2.02 12.00 6.51
CA ILE A 149 -0.61 12.24 6.75
C ILE A 149 -0.21 13.55 6.10
N THR A 150 0.72 14.30 6.69
CA THR A 150 1.28 15.46 5.99
C THR A 150 2.28 14.99 4.93
N GLU A 151 2.31 15.67 3.78
CA GLU A 151 3.31 15.36 2.75
C GLU A 151 4.75 15.49 3.30
N ALA A 152 4.98 16.46 4.21
CA ALA A 152 6.28 16.64 4.85
C ALA A 152 6.67 15.42 5.71
N ALA A 153 5.75 14.86 6.51
CA ALA A 153 6.00 13.67 7.30
C ALA A 153 6.28 12.44 6.43
N LEU A 154 5.52 12.28 5.33
CA LEU A 154 5.75 11.22 4.37
C LEU A 154 7.14 11.32 3.72
N ARG A 155 7.50 12.51 3.23
CA ARG A 155 8.83 12.76 2.63
C ARG A 155 9.96 12.53 3.63
N ALA A 156 9.80 12.97 4.87
CA ALA A 156 10.80 12.76 5.92
C ALA A 156 10.99 11.27 6.26
N ALA A 157 9.90 10.49 6.32
CA ALA A 157 9.96 9.06 6.61
C ALA A 157 10.74 8.25 5.55
N PHE A 158 10.69 8.71 4.30
CA PHE A 158 11.37 8.05 3.17
C PHE A 158 12.59 8.84 2.65
N ALA A 159 13.08 9.87 3.38
CA ALA A 159 14.25 10.64 2.95
C ALA A 159 15.53 9.79 2.94
N GLU A 160 15.68 8.89 3.90
CA GLU A 160 16.82 8.00 3.98
C GLU A 160 16.64 6.78 3.08
N GLY A 161 17.49 6.67 2.08
CA GLY A 161 17.58 5.52 1.18
C GLY A 161 16.54 5.50 0.06
N PHE A 162 15.82 6.59 -0.18
CA PHE A 162 14.87 6.72 -1.30
C PHE A 162 14.98 8.07 -2.00
N ALA A 163 14.83 8.05 -3.31
CA ALA A 163 14.60 9.24 -4.12
C ALA A 163 13.11 9.32 -4.49
N LEU A 164 12.48 10.47 -4.24
CA LEU A 164 11.12 10.73 -4.71
C LEU A 164 11.17 11.13 -6.18
N GLU A 165 10.65 10.28 -7.07
CA GLU A 165 10.71 10.51 -8.52
C GLU A 165 9.45 11.15 -9.09
N TRP A 166 8.30 10.89 -8.46
CA TRP A 166 7.04 11.34 -9.02
C TRP A 166 5.98 11.57 -7.93
N VAL A 167 5.16 12.63 -8.14
CA VAL A 167 4.03 12.98 -7.29
C VAL A 167 2.86 13.40 -8.17
N LYS A 168 1.68 12.85 -7.87
CA LYS A 168 0.40 13.31 -8.44
C LYS A 168 -0.54 13.66 -7.29
N ARG A 169 -0.95 14.92 -7.20
CA ARG A 169 -1.93 15.37 -6.20
C ARG A 169 -3.33 15.36 -6.77
N GLY A 170 -4.31 15.05 -5.95
CA GLY A 170 -5.71 14.98 -6.35
C GLY A 170 -6.66 15.25 -5.19
N ILE A 171 -7.93 15.13 -5.49
CA ILE A 171 -9.02 15.19 -4.52
C ILE A 171 -9.81 13.91 -4.63
N ASP A 172 -9.84 13.12 -3.57
CA ASP A 172 -10.68 11.94 -3.48
C ASP A 172 -12.07 12.30 -2.95
N ARG A 173 -13.07 11.65 -3.54
CA ARG A 173 -14.48 11.78 -3.15
C ARG A 173 -15.05 10.41 -2.81
N PRO A 174 -14.72 9.85 -1.64
CA PRO A 174 -15.07 8.47 -1.33
C PRO A 174 -16.58 8.24 -1.20
N HIS A 175 -17.31 9.18 -0.61
CA HIS A 175 -18.77 9.10 -0.44
C HIS A 175 -19.39 10.48 -0.21
N GLY A 176 -20.52 10.73 -0.87
CA GLY A 176 -21.34 11.94 -0.69
C GLY A 176 -20.54 13.22 -0.93
N ASN A 177 -20.70 14.19 -0.03
CA ASN A 177 -20.01 15.49 -0.10
C ASN A 177 -18.63 15.49 0.57
N VAL A 178 -18.15 14.34 1.04
CA VAL A 178 -16.84 14.26 1.69
C VAL A 178 -15.74 14.32 0.63
N GLN A 179 -14.85 15.30 0.78
CA GLN A 179 -13.67 15.45 -0.07
C GLN A 179 -12.44 15.54 0.81
N TRP A 180 -11.35 14.95 0.37
CA TRP A 180 -10.03 15.14 0.99
C TRP A 180 -8.95 15.24 -0.06
N GLN A 181 -7.88 15.93 0.27
CA GLN A 181 -6.70 15.93 -0.57
C GLN A 181 -6.05 14.55 -0.53
N SER A 182 -5.61 14.08 -1.67
CA SER A 182 -4.86 12.84 -1.81
C SER A 182 -3.60 13.07 -2.61
N GLY A 183 -2.65 12.18 -2.44
CA GLY A 183 -1.41 12.20 -3.21
C GLY A 183 -0.95 10.79 -3.52
N TRP A 184 -0.54 10.60 -4.76
CA TRP A 184 0.25 9.47 -5.19
C TRP A 184 1.71 9.87 -5.18
N PHE A 185 2.56 8.98 -4.67
CA PHE A 185 4.01 9.17 -4.57
C PHE A 185 4.70 7.92 -5.11
N ARG A 186 5.76 8.12 -5.89
CA ARG A 186 6.63 7.04 -6.33
C ARG A 186 8.05 7.35 -5.93
N PHE A 187 8.57 6.47 -5.11
CA PHE A 187 9.95 6.51 -4.64
C PHE A 187 10.78 5.42 -5.33
N ARG A 188 12.06 5.71 -5.54
CA ARG A 188 13.06 4.75 -5.97
C ARG A 188 14.01 4.46 -4.82
N ARG A 189 14.23 3.19 -4.52
CA ARG A 189 15.23 2.79 -3.54
C ARG A 189 16.61 3.14 -4.08
N ALA A 190 17.42 3.85 -3.28
CA ALA A 190 18.79 4.20 -3.66
C ALA A 190 19.60 2.93 -3.97
N GLU A 191 20.41 3.01 -4.99
CA GLU A 191 21.45 2.01 -5.23
C GLU A 191 22.50 2.19 -4.15
N GLY A 192 22.77 1.18 -3.33
CA GLY A 192 23.66 1.24 -2.17
C GLY A 192 25.11 1.57 -2.51
#